data_6b950dddde1b58d63f4636f4a3a6d555
#
_entry.id   6b950dddde1b58d63f4636f4a3a6d555
#
_cell.length_a   1.000
_cell.length_b   1.000
_cell.length_c   1.000
_cell.angle_alpha   90.00
_cell.angle_beta   90.00
_cell.angle_gamma   90.00
#
_symmetry.space_group_name_H-M   'P 1'
#
loop_
_entity.id
_entity.type
_entity.pdbx_description
1 polymer ?
#
loop_
_entity_poly.entity_id
_entity_poly.type
_entity_poly.pdbx_seq_one_letter_code
_entity_poly.pdbx_strand_id
1 'polypeptide(L)'
;MILTFFLLSLGALFLGQWTGGWTTKHLFCVYRGSLKDPLFYIRLFGHVLGHASWDHFLNNMLLLLVIGPPMEEKYGSGPLLKGILLTALISGVLQCVLFPHTALLGASGIVFMLIMLASLSGFSGGIPVTMLLVAALYLGQQVYD
;
A
#
# COMPACT_ATOMS: atom_id res chain seq x y z
N MET A 1 12.85 2.56 -7.08
CA MET A 1 11.41 2.78 -6.76
C MET A 1 11.00 2.07 -5.47
N ILE A 2 11.28 0.79 -5.34
CA ILE A 2 10.89 0.04 -4.12
C ILE A 2 11.62 0.59 -2.88
N LEU A 3 12.92 0.85 -2.97
CA LEU A 3 13.66 1.42 -1.85
C LEU A 3 13.13 2.83 -1.50
N THR A 4 12.81 3.63 -2.50
CA THR A 4 12.22 4.96 -2.29
C THR A 4 10.88 4.84 -1.57
N PHE A 5 10.03 3.92 -1.99
CA PHE A 5 8.75 3.66 -1.34
C PHE A 5 8.94 3.24 0.12
N PHE A 6 9.88 2.34 0.37
CA PHE A 6 10.23 1.91 1.73
C PHE A 6 10.66 3.10 2.60
N LEU A 7 11.57 3.93 2.10
CA LEU A 7 12.08 5.07 2.86
C LEU A 7 10.99 6.13 3.11
N LEU A 8 10.13 6.38 2.12
CA LEU A 8 9.00 7.30 2.30
C LEU A 8 8.00 6.76 3.34
N SER A 9 7.73 5.47 3.32
CA SER A 9 6.85 4.84 4.31
C SER A 9 7.43 4.90 5.72
N LEU A 10 8.74 4.67 5.84
CA LEU A 10 9.46 4.79 7.11
C LEU A 10 9.39 6.23 7.63
N GLY A 11 9.63 7.21 6.75
CA GLY A 11 9.53 8.62 7.09
C GLY A 11 8.12 9.00 7.53
N ALA A 12 7.09 8.49 6.85
CA ALA A 12 5.70 8.74 7.23
C ALA A 12 5.39 8.18 8.62
N LEU A 13 5.91 7.01 8.95
CA LEU A 13 5.72 6.41 10.27
C LEU A 13 6.39 7.26 11.37
N PHE A 14 7.64 7.70 11.15
CA PHE A 14 8.33 8.56 12.11
C PHE A 14 7.62 9.89 12.28
N LEU A 15 7.16 10.52 11.20
CA LEU A 15 6.40 11.76 11.28
C LEU A 15 5.10 11.57 12.05
N GLY A 16 4.44 10.44 11.84
CA GLY A 16 3.22 10.12 12.59
C GLY A 16 3.48 10.03 14.09
N GLN A 17 4.55 9.34 14.48
CA GLN A 17 4.94 9.23 15.89
C GLN A 17 5.35 10.57 16.47
N TRP A 18 6.11 11.35 15.72
CA TRP A 18 6.60 12.65 16.18
C TRP A 18 5.47 13.67 16.34
N THR A 19 4.48 13.64 15.49
CA THR A 19 3.35 14.59 15.50
C THR A 19 2.15 14.10 16.31
N GLY A 20 2.29 12.99 17.02
CA GLY A 20 1.18 12.41 17.79
C GLY A 20 0.05 11.87 16.92
N GLY A 21 0.36 11.46 15.70
CA GLY A 21 -0.61 10.91 14.75
C GLY A 21 -1.23 11.94 13.83
N TRP A 22 -0.87 13.21 13.94
CA TRP A 22 -1.46 14.26 13.10
C TRP A 22 -1.17 14.03 11.61
N THR A 23 0.09 13.76 11.26
CA THR A 23 0.46 13.54 9.85
C THR A 23 -0.17 12.27 9.31
N THR A 24 -0.23 11.22 10.10
CA THR A 24 -0.88 9.96 9.71
C THR A 24 -2.34 10.22 9.37
N LYS A 25 -3.06 10.94 10.22
CA LYS A 25 -4.49 11.21 10.02
C LYS A 25 -4.74 12.16 8.83
N HIS A 26 -3.89 13.16 8.64
CA HIS A 26 -4.16 14.24 7.68
C HIS A 26 -3.48 14.07 6.32
N LEU A 27 -2.43 13.27 6.24
CA LEU A 27 -1.66 13.09 5.00
C LEU A 27 -1.59 11.63 4.52
N PHE A 28 -1.59 10.67 5.43
CA PHE A 28 -1.27 9.26 5.13
C PHE A 28 -2.40 8.30 5.47
N CYS A 29 -3.63 8.78 5.39
CA CYS A 29 -4.81 7.98 5.68
C CYS A 29 -5.95 8.52 4.83
N VAL A 30 -6.65 7.67 4.08
CA VAL A 30 -7.74 8.12 3.22
C VAL A 30 -9.09 7.80 3.85
N TYR A 31 -9.97 8.78 3.83
CA TYR A 31 -11.35 8.67 4.32
C TYR A 31 -12.21 9.68 3.56
N ARG A 32 -13.52 9.47 3.59
CA ARG A 32 -14.44 10.38 2.91
C ARG A 32 -14.38 11.77 3.54
N GLY A 33 -14.24 12.79 2.70
CA GLY A 33 -14.16 14.17 3.14
C GLY A 33 -14.57 15.14 2.04
N SER A 34 -14.39 16.43 2.29
CA SER A 34 -14.73 17.46 1.32
C SER A 34 -13.79 17.43 0.11
N LEU A 35 -14.39 17.45 -1.08
CA LEU A 35 -13.63 17.55 -2.33
C LEU A 35 -12.96 18.93 -2.50
N LYS A 36 -13.32 19.91 -1.67
CA LYS A 36 -12.69 21.22 -1.66
C LYS A 36 -11.45 21.30 -0.79
N ASP A 37 -11.22 20.29 0.06
CA ASP A 37 -10.05 20.23 0.93
C ASP A 37 -8.85 19.73 0.12
N PRO A 38 -7.78 20.53 -0.05
CA PRO A 38 -6.61 20.10 -0.80
C PRO A 38 -5.90 18.89 -0.15
N LEU A 39 -6.01 18.73 1.17
CA LEU A 39 -5.43 17.58 1.87
C LEU A 39 -6.11 16.27 1.48
N PHE A 40 -7.37 16.31 1.05
CA PHE A 40 -8.07 15.12 0.57
C PHE A 40 -7.29 14.45 -0.58
N TYR A 41 -6.79 15.23 -1.53
CA TYR A 41 -6.05 14.69 -2.67
C TYR A 41 -4.69 14.17 -2.28
N ILE A 42 -4.06 14.76 -1.28
CA ILE A 42 -2.81 14.23 -0.70
C ILE A 42 -3.10 12.89 -0.03
N ARG A 43 -4.17 12.79 0.76
CA ARG A 43 -4.57 11.54 1.41
C ARG A 43 -4.91 10.45 0.39
N LEU A 44 -5.52 10.84 -0.72
CA LEU A 44 -5.94 9.91 -1.77
C LEU A 44 -4.77 9.08 -2.32
N PHE A 45 -3.59 9.66 -2.38
CA PHE A 45 -2.36 8.97 -2.80
C PHE A 45 -1.45 8.61 -1.64
N GLY A 46 -1.38 9.44 -0.61
CA GLY A 46 -0.48 9.26 0.53
C GLY A 46 -0.87 8.12 1.46
N HIS A 47 -2.10 7.62 1.39
CA HIS A 47 -2.57 6.57 2.31
C HIS A 47 -1.75 5.27 2.19
N VAL A 48 -1.16 4.99 1.03
CA VAL A 48 -0.35 3.78 0.83
C VAL A 48 0.99 3.86 1.55
N LEU A 49 1.41 5.04 1.98
CA LEU A 49 2.64 5.25 2.76
C LEU A 49 2.40 5.18 4.26
N GLY A 50 1.16 5.37 4.72
CA GLY A 50 0.83 5.39 6.14
C GLY A 50 0.79 4.01 6.76
N HIS A 51 1.16 3.93 8.04
CA HIS A 51 1.04 2.71 8.82
C HIS A 51 0.65 3.05 10.25
N ALA A 52 -0.27 2.27 10.83
CA ALA A 52 -0.81 2.55 12.15
C ALA A 52 0.18 2.20 13.28
N SER A 53 1.09 1.25 13.03
CA SER A 53 2.02 0.75 14.04
C SER A 53 3.28 0.20 13.37
N TRP A 54 4.31 -0.05 14.19
CA TRP A 54 5.53 -0.72 13.73
C TRP A 54 5.25 -2.13 13.20
N ASP A 55 4.37 -2.88 13.84
CA ASP A 55 4.03 -4.23 13.39
C ASP A 55 3.38 -4.20 12.01
N HIS A 56 2.44 -3.29 11.79
CA HIS A 56 1.80 -3.09 10.50
C HIS A 56 2.84 -2.73 9.42
N PHE A 57 3.74 -1.80 9.74
CA PHE A 57 4.81 -1.38 8.84
C PHE A 57 5.75 -2.54 8.51
N LEU A 58 6.25 -3.27 9.52
CA LEU A 58 7.21 -4.34 9.32
C LEU A 58 6.62 -5.48 8.49
N ASN A 59 5.38 -5.86 8.74
CA ASN A 59 4.71 -6.92 7.98
C ASN A 59 4.60 -6.56 6.49
N ASN A 60 4.21 -5.32 6.21
CA ASN A 60 4.11 -4.85 4.82
C ASN A 60 5.48 -4.72 4.15
N MET A 61 6.45 -4.16 4.86
CA MET A 61 7.78 -3.90 4.30
C MET A 61 8.57 -5.18 4.06
N LEU A 62 8.37 -6.19 4.90
CA LEU A 62 9.02 -7.49 4.70
C LEU A 62 8.65 -8.07 3.34
N LEU A 63 7.36 -8.11 3.02
CA LEU A 63 6.89 -8.62 1.73
C LEU A 63 7.26 -7.68 0.57
N LEU A 64 7.17 -6.38 0.80
CA LEU A 64 7.56 -5.39 -0.21
C LEU A 64 9.01 -5.57 -0.63
N LEU A 65 9.92 -5.75 0.32
CA LEU A 65 11.35 -5.87 0.05
C LEU A 65 11.74 -7.23 -0.53
N VAL A 66 10.93 -8.26 -0.30
CA VAL A 66 11.15 -9.58 -0.89
C VAL A 66 10.64 -9.63 -2.33
N ILE A 67 9.44 -9.14 -2.58
CA ILE A 67 8.77 -9.27 -3.88
C ILE A 67 9.05 -8.07 -4.79
N GLY A 68 9.20 -6.87 -4.21
CA GLY A 68 9.33 -5.63 -4.95
C GLY A 68 10.54 -5.55 -5.87
N PRO A 69 11.76 -5.76 -5.36
CA PRO A 69 12.96 -5.63 -6.19
C PRO A 69 12.97 -6.51 -7.44
N PRO A 70 12.59 -7.81 -7.39
CA PRO A 70 12.46 -8.61 -8.61
C PRO A 70 11.45 -8.03 -9.61
N MET A 71 10.35 -7.45 -9.13
CA MET A 71 9.35 -6.85 -10.00
C MET A 71 9.84 -5.54 -10.59
N GLU A 72 10.59 -4.76 -9.82
CA GLU A 72 11.22 -3.53 -10.33
C GLU A 72 12.26 -3.85 -11.41
N GLU A 73 13.05 -4.91 -11.20
CA GLU A 73 14.01 -5.37 -12.18
C GLU A 73 13.33 -5.81 -13.48
N LYS A 74 12.20 -6.52 -13.35
CA LYS A 74 11.49 -7.06 -14.52
C LYS A 74 10.74 -5.99 -15.30
N TYR A 75 10.01 -5.12 -14.62
CA TYR A 75 9.11 -4.15 -15.26
C TYR A 75 9.68 -2.74 -15.38
N GLY A 76 10.69 -2.42 -14.57
CA GLY A 76 11.26 -1.09 -14.49
C GLY A 76 10.54 -0.19 -13.49
N SER A 77 11.23 0.88 -13.07
CA SER A 77 10.72 1.80 -12.05
C SER A 77 9.52 2.60 -12.54
N GLY A 78 9.50 3.02 -13.81
CA GLY A 78 8.40 3.82 -14.37
C GLY A 78 7.07 3.10 -14.34
N PRO A 79 6.95 1.92 -14.97
CA PRO A 79 5.72 1.13 -14.93
C PRO A 79 5.30 0.75 -13.51
N LEU A 80 6.26 0.46 -12.64
CA LEU A 80 5.97 0.12 -11.25
C LEU A 80 5.38 1.32 -10.51
N LEU A 81 5.92 2.52 -10.71
CA LEU A 81 5.37 3.75 -10.14
C LEU A 81 3.93 3.99 -10.62
N LYS A 82 3.66 3.78 -11.90
CA LYS A 82 2.29 3.88 -12.43
C LYS A 82 1.36 2.90 -11.75
N GLY A 83 1.79 1.66 -11.52
CA GLY A 83 1.02 0.66 -10.81
C GLY A 83 0.73 1.07 -9.37
N ILE A 84 1.72 1.62 -8.68
CA ILE A 84 1.56 2.12 -7.30
C ILE A 84 0.54 3.25 -7.25
N LEU A 85 0.68 4.25 -8.14
CA LEU A 85 -0.22 5.39 -8.18
C LEU A 85 -1.65 4.98 -8.55
N LEU A 86 -1.81 4.09 -9.51
CA LEU A 86 -3.11 3.59 -9.90
C LEU A 86 -3.77 2.78 -8.79
N THR A 87 -3.02 1.92 -8.11
CA THR A 87 -3.51 1.14 -6.98
C THR A 87 -3.95 2.06 -5.84
N ALA A 88 -3.16 3.09 -5.53
CA ALA A 88 -3.50 4.08 -4.50
C ALA A 88 -4.80 4.80 -4.86
N LEU A 89 -4.92 5.26 -6.09
CA LEU A 89 -6.11 5.99 -6.55
C LEU A 89 -7.36 5.11 -6.47
N ILE A 90 -7.31 3.91 -7.02
CA ILE A 90 -8.44 2.98 -7.04
C ILE A 90 -8.84 2.60 -5.60
N SER A 91 -7.88 2.22 -4.78
CA SER A 91 -8.13 1.84 -3.38
C SER A 91 -8.74 2.99 -2.59
N GLY A 92 -8.18 4.20 -2.77
CA GLY A 92 -8.67 5.39 -2.07
C GLY A 92 -10.09 5.76 -2.48
N VAL A 93 -10.38 5.74 -3.77
CA VAL A 93 -11.73 6.04 -4.28
C VAL A 93 -12.74 4.99 -3.79
N LEU A 94 -12.39 3.71 -3.88
CA LEU A 94 -13.26 2.62 -3.41
C LEU A 94 -13.52 2.73 -1.92
N GLN A 95 -12.50 3.08 -1.13
CA GLN A 95 -12.68 3.29 0.32
C GLN A 95 -13.69 4.40 0.60
N CYS A 96 -13.56 5.52 -0.09
CA CYS A 96 -14.47 6.66 0.11
C CYS A 96 -15.90 6.35 -0.33
N VAL A 97 -16.08 5.57 -1.39
CA VAL A 97 -17.40 5.24 -1.94
C VAL A 97 -18.08 4.14 -1.14
N LEU A 98 -17.36 3.04 -0.88
CA LEU A 98 -17.94 1.82 -0.30
C LEU A 98 -17.94 1.84 1.22
N PHE A 99 -16.99 2.53 1.86
CA PHE A 99 -16.82 2.53 3.31
C PHE A 99 -16.72 3.95 3.85
N PRO A 100 -17.84 4.70 3.82
CA PRO A 100 -17.84 6.14 4.12
C PRO A 100 -17.53 6.48 5.59
N HIS A 101 -17.58 5.50 6.49
CA HIS A 101 -17.40 5.72 7.93
C HIS A 101 -16.07 5.16 8.46
N THR A 102 -15.20 4.67 7.59
CA THR A 102 -13.91 4.11 7.98
C THR A 102 -12.78 4.75 7.18
N ALA A 103 -11.56 4.52 7.65
CA ALA A 103 -10.35 5.04 7.01
C ALA A 103 -9.46 3.89 6.56
N LEU A 104 -8.65 4.14 5.55
CA LEU A 104 -7.72 3.16 4.99
C LEU A 104 -6.31 3.74 4.99
N LEU A 105 -5.34 2.96 5.47
CA LEU A 105 -3.93 3.29 5.34
C LEU A 105 -3.11 2.00 5.24
N GLY A 106 -1.92 2.12 4.65
CA GLY A 106 -0.97 1.02 4.58
C GLY A 106 -0.60 0.64 3.16
N ALA A 107 0.52 -0.05 3.04
CA ALA A 107 1.05 -0.54 1.78
C ALA A 107 0.45 -1.88 1.35
N SER A 108 -0.57 -2.38 2.06
CA SER A 108 -1.14 -3.71 1.81
C SER A 108 -1.67 -3.88 0.38
N GLY A 109 -2.33 -2.84 -0.16
CA GLY A 109 -2.80 -2.88 -1.54
C GLY A 109 -1.66 -2.95 -2.54
N ILE A 110 -0.57 -2.23 -2.28
CA ILE A 110 0.63 -2.25 -3.12
C ILE A 110 1.30 -3.63 -3.07
N VAL A 111 1.45 -4.19 -1.86
CA VAL A 111 2.02 -5.53 -1.68
C VAL A 111 1.17 -6.58 -2.41
N PHE A 112 -0.16 -6.47 -2.31
CA PHE A 112 -1.07 -7.37 -3.02
C PHE A 112 -0.88 -7.25 -4.54
N MET A 113 -0.77 -6.04 -5.07
CA MET A 113 -0.49 -5.81 -6.49
C MET A 113 0.81 -6.50 -6.90
N LEU A 114 1.87 -6.35 -6.11
CA LEU A 114 3.17 -6.97 -6.39
C LEU A 114 3.08 -8.50 -6.36
N ILE A 115 2.36 -9.07 -5.41
CA ILE A 115 2.13 -10.52 -5.34
C ILE A 115 1.42 -11.00 -6.60
N MET A 116 0.39 -10.29 -7.06
CA MET A 116 -0.33 -10.66 -8.27
C MET A 116 0.55 -10.54 -9.51
N LEU A 117 1.35 -9.48 -9.62
CA LEU A 117 2.30 -9.35 -10.72
C LEU A 117 3.32 -10.48 -10.72
N ALA A 118 3.87 -10.83 -9.56
CA ALA A 118 4.82 -11.94 -9.44
C ALA A 118 4.18 -13.27 -9.85
N SER A 119 2.94 -13.50 -9.44
CA SER A 119 2.21 -14.72 -9.77
C SER A 119 1.94 -14.87 -11.26
N LEU A 120 1.57 -13.76 -11.92
CA LEU A 120 1.23 -13.77 -13.34
C LEU A 120 2.46 -13.79 -14.24
N SER A 121 3.57 -13.20 -13.81
CA SER A 121 4.73 -12.94 -14.65
C SER A 121 5.75 -14.08 -14.70
N GLY A 122 5.72 -15.00 -13.74
CA GLY A 122 6.73 -16.03 -13.61
C GLY A 122 6.33 -17.41 -14.08
N PHE A 123 5.08 -17.62 -14.52
CA PHE A 123 4.56 -18.98 -14.70
C PHE A 123 3.77 -19.12 -15.99
N SER A 124 4.27 -19.95 -16.89
CA SER A 124 3.61 -20.29 -18.15
C SER A 124 2.43 -21.27 -17.94
N GLY A 125 2.28 -21.85 -16.77
CA GLY A 125 1.26 -22.86 -16.46
C GLY A 125 0.22 -22.48 -15.42
N GLY A 126 0.17 -21.22 -15.00
CA GLY A 126 -0.79 -20.74 -14.02
C GLY A 126 -0.17 -20.22 -12.73
N ILE A 127 -1.02 -19.82 -11.79
CA ILE A 127 -0.61 -19.22 -10.52
C ILE A 127 -0.27 -20.35 -9.54
N PRO A 128 0.93 -20.34 -8.92
CA PRO A 128 1.25 -21.38 -7.93
C PRO A 128 0.36 -21.30 -6.70
N VAL A 129 0.02 -22.46 -6.15
CA VAL A 129 -0.80 -22.55 -4.94
C VAL A 129 -0.15 -21.83 -3.78
N THR A 130 1.19 -21.88 -3.67
CA THR A 130 1.91 -21.18 -2.61
C THR A 130 1.72 -19.67 -2.65
N MET A 131 1.67 -19.06 -3.84
CA MET A 131 1.43 -17.63 -3.98
C MET A 131 0.00 -17.29 -3.60
N LEU A 132 -0.98 -18.12 -3.97
CA LEU A 132 -2.37 -17.92 -3.56
C LEU A 132 -2.51 -18.01 -2.04
N LEU A 133 -1.83 -18.97 -1.41
CA LEU A 133 -1.85 -19.09 0.05
C LEU A 133 -1.22 -17.91 0.73
N VAL A 134 -0.08 -17.42 0.25
CA VAL A 134 0.57 -16.21 0.80
C VAL A 134 -0.35 -15.01 0.68
N ALA A 135 -0.97 -14.82 -0.49
CA ALA A 135 -1.91 -13.71 -0.71
C ALA A 135 -3.12 -13.82 0.22
N ALA A 136 -3.70 -15.01 0.38
CA ALA A 136 -4.86 -15.23 1.24
C ALA A 136 -4.53 -14.98 2.71
N LEU A 137 -3.40 -15.49 3.18
CA LEU A 137 -2.96 -15.27 4.57
C LEU A 137 -2.65 -13.80 4.83
N TYR A 138 -2.00 -13.15 3.90
CA TYR A 138 -1.67 -11.73 4.00
C TYR A 138 -2.95 -10.87 4.07
N LEU A 139 -3.90 -11.10 3.17
CA LEU A 139 -5.16 -10.37 3.17
C LEU A 139 -5.98 -10.65 4.42
N GLY A 140 -6.00 -11.92 4.88
CA GLY A 140 -6.68 -12.29 6.10
C GLY A 140 -6.13 -11.55 7.31
N GLN A 141 -4.80 -11.40 7.39
CA GLN A 141 -4.16 -10.63 8.45
C GLN A 141 -4.56 -9.16 8.39
N GLN A 142 -4.61 -8.57 7.20
CA GLN A 142 -5.00 -7.16 7.04
C GLN A 142 -6.44 -6.90 7.47
N VAL A 143 -7.34 -7.85 7.28
CA VAL A 143 -8.73 -7.72 7.71
C VAL A 143 -8.85 -7.70 9.23
N TYR A 144 -7.98 -8.45 9.93
CA TYR A 144 -7.98 -8.49 11.39
C TYR A 144 -7.21 -7.34 12.03
N ASP A 145 -6.22 -6.79 11.34
CA ASP A 145 -5.41 -5.68 11.83
C ASP A 145 -6.04 -4.34 11.47
#